data_76096b62172a33ff81478968f72ab83a
#
_entry.id   76096b62172a33ff81478968f72ab83a
#
_cell.length_a   1.000
_cell.length_b   1.000
_cell.length_c   1.000
_cell.angle_alpha   90.00
_cell.angle_beta   90.00
_cell.angle_gamma   90.00
#
_symmetry.space_group_name_H-M   'P 1'
#
loop_
_entity.id
_entity.type
_entity.pdbx_description
1 polymer ?
#
loop_
_entity_poly.entity_id
_entity_poly.type
_entity_poly.pdbx_seq_one_letter_code
_entity_poly.pdbx_strand_id
1 'polypeptide(L)'
;MTKPPAAILAVDGGNSKAELALIAANGRLLGAGRGPTISHQAVGLEEGMANLQALAGRAAVAARREAGGTVAALRAAAGPAGPLADIAVYCLAGADYPSDIRLLTRAISDLGLARETVVLNDTFAALRAGTHRPWGVVLICGQGINGAAIAPDGRTARFDALGMISGDWGGARAVGEAGLAAAVRARDGRGPATTLERLVPAHFKVRSAGALTRALYLERIPEERLTNRRTYLDPLNFATNFALFRDTGTLHTRLVTVN
;
A
#
# COMPACT_ATOMS: atom_id res chain seq x y z
N MET A 1 5.49 -25.97 25.04
CA MET A 1 5.61 -25.07 23.86
C MET A 1 6.33 -23.81 24.31
N THR A 2 7.46 -23.45 23.73
CA THR A 2 8.21 -22.25 24.07
C THR A 2 7.40 -20.99 23.66
N LYS A 3 7.46 -19.95 24.48
CA LYS A 3 6.81 -18.66 24.18
C LYS A 3 7.49 -18.05 22.96
N PRO A 4 6.75 -17.52 21.97
CA PRO A 4 7.35 -16.87 20.82
C PRO A 4 8.13 -15.60 21.22
N PRO A 5 9.14 -15.20 20.44
CA PRO A 5 10.01 -14.08 20.77
C PRO A 5 9.31 -12.73 20.71
N ALA A 6 8.26 -12.61 19.90
CA ALA A 6 7.47 -11.38 19.76
C ALA A 6 6.03 -11.60 20.24
N ALA A 7 5.39 -10.54 20.73
CA ALA A 7 3.96 -10.55 21.01
C ALA A 7 3.17 -10.29 19.72
N ILE A 8 3.67 -9.39 18.87
CA ILE A 8 3.01 -8.97 17.63
C ILE A 8 3.98 -9.06 16.45
N LEU A 9 3.49 -9.60 15.35
CA LEU A 9 4.04 -9.45 14.00
C LEU A 9 3.09 -8.56 13.21
N ALA A 10 3.55 -7.42 12.75
CA ALA A 10 2.79 -6.47 11.95
C ALA A 10 3.33 -6.42 10.53
N VAL A 11 2.44 -6.48 9.54
CA VAL A 11 2.80 -6.42 8.11
C VAL A 11 1.94 -5.37 7.41
N ASP A 12 2.63 -4.50 6.68
CA ASP A 12 2.05 -3.62 5.65
C ASP A 12 2.46 -4.14 4.27
N GLY A 13 1.50 -4.68 3.53
CA GLY A 13 1.70 -5.32 2.24
C GLY A 13 1.04 -4.57 1.10
N GLY A 14 1.76 -3.63 0.49
CA GLY A 14 1.31 -2.90 -0.69
C GLY A 14 1.60 -3.63 -2.00
N ASN A 15 1.09 -3.09 -3.13
CA ASN A 15 1.30 -3.66 -4.47
C ASN A 15 2.75 -3.52 -4.99
N SER A 16 3.59 -2.70 -4.36
CA SER A 16 4.98 -2.48 -4.81
C SER A 16 6.02 -3.03 -3.84
N LYS A 17 5.71 -3.13 -2.57
CA LYS A 17 6.62 -3.52 -1.49
C LYS A 17 5.82 -4.04 -0.31
N ALA A 18 6.51 -4.74 0.60
CA ALA A 18 6.00 -5.10 1.91
C ALA A 18 6.98 -4.70 3.01
N GLU A 19 6.45 -4.32 4.16
CA GLU A 19 7.19 -4.02 5.38
C GLU A 19 6.67 -4.90 6.51
N LEU A 20 7.58 -5.35 7.38
CA LEU A 20 7.26 -6.22 8.50
C LEU A 20 8.00 -5.76 9.75
N ALA A 21 7.31 -5.78 10.89
CA ALA A 21 7.88 -5.50 12.20
C ALA A 21 7.53 -6.60 13.20
N LEU A 22 8.51 -6.99 14.02
CA LEU A 22 8.35 -7.84 15.20
C LEU A 22 8.39 -6.95 16.44
N ILE A 23 7.37 -7.05 17.29
CA ILE A 23 7.16 -6.12 18.40
C ILE A 23 6.98 -6.92 19.69
N ALA A 24 7.71 -6.55 20.73
CA ALA A 24 7.59 -7.14 22.07
C ALA A 24 6.28 -6.70 22.77
N ALA A 25 5.87 -7.40 23.82
CA ALA A 25 4.68 -7.06 24.60
C ALA A 25 4.70 -5.66 25.23
N ASN A 26 5.88 -5.09 25.46
CA ASN A 26 6.05 -3.74 25.96
C ASN A 26 6.11 -2.66 24.85
N GLY A 27 5.83 -3.02 23.60
CA GLY A 27 5.85 -2.13 22.45
C GLY A 27 7.24 -1.90 21.82
N ARG A 28 8.31 -2.50 22.36
CA ARG A 28 9.67 -2.35 21.81
C ARG A 28 9.78 -3.09 20.48
N LEU A 29 10.31 -2.41 19.45
CA LEU A 29 10.67 -3.02 18.18
C LEU A 29 11.82 -4.03 18.40
N LEU A 30 11.60 -5.28 18.00
CA LEU A 30 12.58 -6.35 18.08
C LEU A 30 13.36 -6.52 16.77
N GLY A 31 12.68 -6.36 15.65
CA GLY A 31 13.25 -6.48 14.33
C GLY A 31 12.27 -6.01 13.28
N ALA A 32 12.80 -5.53 12.18
CA ALA A 32 12.00 -5.09 11.04
C ALA A 32 12.67 -5.51 9.72
N GLY A 33 11.89 -5.50 8.66
CA GLY A 33 12.37 -5.76 7.32
C GLY A 33 11.48 -5.12 6.27
N ARG A 34 12.07 -4.85 5.12
CA ARG A 34 11.39 -4.42 3.89
C ARG A 34 11.75 -5.37 2.75
N GLY A 35 10.79 -5.68 1.91
CA GLY A 35 10.96 -6.60 0.80
C GLY A 35 10.08 -6.29 -0.40
N PRO A 36 10.14 -7.16 -1.43
CA PRO A 36 9.24 -7.10 -2.57
C PRO A 36 7.79 -7.20 -2.12
N THR A 37 6.87 -6.89 -3.04
CA THR A 37 5.43 -7.04 -2.79
C THR A 37 5.06 -8.48 -2.42
N ILE A 38 4.06 -8.60 -1.55
CA ILE A 38 3.40 -9.86 -1.19
C ILE A 38 1.96 -9.92 -1.72
N SER A 39 1.59 -8.94 -2.57
CA SER A 39 0.24 -8.85 -3.13
C SER A 39 -0.01 -10.00 -4.11
N HIS A 40 -1.00 -10.83 -3.80
CA HIS A 40 -1.43 -11.92 -4.67
C HIS A 40 -1.96 -11.44 -6.03
N GLN A 41 -2.43 -10.20 -6.10
CA GLN A 41 -2.88 -9.57 -7.35
C GLN A 41 -1.70 -9.13 -8.24
N ALA A 42 -0.56 -8.75 -7.63
CA ALA A 42 0.59 -8.25 -8.36
C ALA A 42 1.56 -9.35 -8.82
N VAL A 43 1.78 -10.37 -7.99
CA VAL A 43 2.79 -11.42 -8.25
C VAL A 43 2.23 -12.84 -8.15
N GLY A 44 0.95 -13.01 -7.86
CA GLY A 44 0.34 -14.30 -7.59
C GLY A 44 0.51 -14.73 -6.12
N LEU A 45 -0.32 -15.71 -5.72
CA LEU A 45 -0.38 -16.15 -4.32
C LEU A 45 0.92 -16.84 -3.88
N GLU A 46 1.44 -17.73 -4.69
CA GLU A 46 2.63 -18.53 -4.36
C GLU A 46 3.87 -17.65 -4.17
N GLU A 47 4.16 -16.77 -5.11
CA GLU A 47 5.29 -15.84 -5.00
C GLU A 47 5.09 -14.85 -3.87
N GLY A 48 3.87 -14.35 -3.65
CA GLY A 48 3.54 -13.48 -2.51
C GLY A 48 3.83 -14.14 -1.17
N MET A 49 3.49 -15.41 -1.00
CA MET A 49 3.76 -16.18 0.22
C MET A 49 5.26 -16.47 0.40
N ALA A 50 5.98 -16.78 -0.67
CA ALA A 50 7.43 -16.95 -0.63
C ALA A 50 8.14 -15.66 -0.22
N ASN A 51 7.73 -14.52 -0.78
CA ASN A 51 8.24 -13.19 -0.40
C ASN A 51 7.97 -12.86 1.07
N LEU A 52 6.77 -13.17 1.58
CA LEU A 52 6.42 -12.98 2.98
C LEU A 52 7.29 -13.83 3.89
N GLN A 53 7.48 -15.10 3.58
CA GLN A 53 8.31 -16.01 4.37
C GLN A 53 9.78 -15.54 4.42
N ALA A 54 10.32 -15.10 3.28
CA ALA A 54 11.67 -14.54 3.21
C ALA A 54 11.79 -13.23 4.03
N LEU A 55 10.77 -12.37 3.97
CA LEU A 55 10.72 -11.13 4.75
C LEU A 55 10.68 -11.40 6.25
N ALA A 56 9.85 -12.34 6.69
CA ALA A 56 9.75 -12.78 8.08
C ALA A 56 11.07 -13.35 8.60
N GLY A 57 11.77 -14.15 7.78
CA GLY A 57 13.09 -14.67 8.10
C GLY A 57 14.13 -13.56 8.33
N ARG A 58 14.14 -12.53 7.47
CA ARG A 58 15.04 -11.37 7.64
C ARG A 58 14.75 -10.59 8.92
N ALA A 59 13.48 -10.33 9.21
CA ALA A 59 13.10 -9.62 10.44
C ALA A 59 13.44 -10.41 11.70
N ALA A 60 13.27 -11.75 11.68
CA ALA A 60 13.67 -12.62 12.76
C ALA A 60 15.18 -12.61 13.01
N VAL A 61 15.99 -12.58 11.94
CA VAL A 61 17.45 -12.43 12.05
C VAL A 61 17.82 -11.08 12.67
N ALA A 62 17.19 -9.99 12.24
CA ALA A 62 17.40 -8.66 12.81
C ALA A 62 17.06 -8.63 14.30
N ALA A 63 15.91 -9.18 14.70
CA ALA A 63 15.49 -9.28 16.10
C ALA A 63 16.48 -10.02 17.00
N ARG A 64 17.11 -11.08 16.49
CA ARG A 64 18.10 -11.86 17.23
C ARG A 64 19.43 -11.13 17.38
N ARG A 65 19.85 -10.33 16.38
CA ARG A 65 21.03 -9.46 16.47
C ARG A 65 20.89 -8.42 17.57
N GLU A 66 19.74 -7.78 17.62
CA GLU A 66 19.39 -6.82 18.68
C GLU A 66 19.44 -7.45 20.08
N ALA A 67 19.08 -8.73 20.20
CA ALA A 67 19.12 -9.50 21.46
C ALA A 67 20.53 -10.00 21.84
N GLY A 68 21.60 -9.63 21.11
CA GLY A 68 22.98 -10.03 21.41
C GLY A 68 23.33 -11.46 20.98
N GLY A 69 22.56 -12.06 20.09
CA GLY A 69 22.82 -13.40 19.55
C GLY A 69 24.01 -13.46 18.58
N THR A 70 24.83 -14.51 18.66
CA THR A 70 25.92 -14.75 17.71
C THR A 70 25.38 -15.20 16.34
N VAL A 71 26.14 -14.94 15.25
CA VAL A 71 25.80 -15.35 13.89
C VAL A 71 25.58 -16.87 13.76
N ALA A 72 26.29 -17.67 14.54
CA ALA A 72 26.15 -19.13 14.59
C ALA A 72 24.80 -19.56 15.19
N ALA A 73 24.38 -18.94 16.31
CA ALA A 73 23.07 -19.16 16.93
C ALA A 73 21.93 -18.71 16.02
N LEU A 74 22.15 -17.67 15.18
CA LEU A 74 21.21 -17.17 14.20
C LEU A 74 20.98 -18.16 13.04
N ARG A 75 22.03 -18.85 12.59
CA ARG A 75 21.95 -19.89 11.54
C ARG A 75 21.31 -21.18 12.03
N ALA A 76 21.65 -21.63 13.25
CA ALA A 76 21.08 -22.84 13.86
C ALA A 76 19.59 -22.71 14.16
N ALA A 77 19.10 -21.50 14.37
CA ALA A 77 17.69 -21.22 14.66
C ALA A 77 16.87 -20.85 13.40
N ALA A 78 17.45 -20.94 12.21
CA ALA A 78 16.74 -20.81 10.93
C ALA A 78 16.03 -22.11 10.48
N GLY A 79 16.06 -23.16 11.32
CA GLY A 79 15.21 -24.34 11.16
C GLY A 79 13.73 -24.05 11.48
N PRO A 80 12.82 -25.04 11.32
CA PRO A 80 11.39 -24.88 11.56
C PRO A 80 11.12 -24.63 13.06
N ALA A 81 11.53 -23.49 13.53
CA ALA A 81 11.24 -23.01 14.87
C ALA A 81 9.84 -22.41 14.84
N GLY A 82 9.01 -22.77 15.82
CA GLY A 82 7.62 -22.36 15.96
C GLY A 82 7.32 -20.88 15.70
N PRO A 83 6.10 -20.42 15.95
CA PRO A 83 5.65 -19.10 15.54
C PRO A 83 6.56 -17.98 16.04
N LEU A 84 6.77 -16.97 15.21
CA LEU A 84 7.58 -15.79 15.52
C LEU A 84 6.87 -14.84 16.49
N ALA A 85 5.53 -14.87 16.52
CA ALA A 85 4.71 -14.00 17.36
C ALA A 85 3.48 -14.73 17.90
N ASP A 86 2.88 -14.17 18.94
CA ASP A 86 1.58 -14.65 19.43
C ASP A 86 0.48 -14.26 18.42
N ILE A 87 0.44 -13.01 17.97
CA ILE A 87 -0.54 -12.49 17.01
C ILE A 87 0.20 -11.88 15.83
N ALA A 88 -0.30 -12.17 14.63
CA ALA A 88 0.13 -11.47 13.41
C ALA A 88 -1.02 -10.69 12.78
N VAL A 89 -0.78 -9.44 12.47
CA VAL A 89 -1.74 -8.55 11.77
C VAL A 89 -1.15 -8.19 10.42
N TYR A 90 -1.86 -8.57 9.37
CA TYR A 90 -1.50 -8.32 7.99
C TYR A 90 -2.48 -7.32 7.38
N CYS A 91 -2.01 -6.12 7.09
CA CYS A 91 -2.76 -5.10 6.35
C CYS A 91 -2.29 -5.13 4.89
N LEU A 92 -3.14 -5.67 4.01
CA LEU A 92 -2.73 -6.07 2.66
C LEU A 92 -3.55 -5.35 1.58
N ALA A 93 -2.84 -4.78 0.61
CA ALA A 93 -3.44 -4.44 -0.68
C ALA A 93 -4.01 -5.70 -1.33
N GLY A 94 -5.20 -5.59 -1.93
CA GLY A 94 -5.90 -6.72 -2.52
C GLY A 94 -6.71 -7.57 -1.53
N ALA A 95 -6.69 -7.28 -0.23
CA ALA A 95 -7.64 -7.83 0.74
C ALA A 95 -8.95 -7.03 0.69
N ASP A 96 -9.60 -7.04 -0.48
CA ASP A 96 -10.71 -6.14 -0.79
C ASP A 96 -12.06 -6.76 -0.48
N TYR A 97 -12.22 -8.03 -0.76
CA TYR A 97 -13.46 -8.77 -0.57
C TYR A 97 -13.32 -9.86 0.51
N PRO A 98 -14.44 -10.31 1.10
CA PRO A 98 -14.40 -11.43 2.04
C PRO A 98 -13.76 -12.71 1.45
N SER A 99 -13.84 -12.92 0.13
CA SER A 99 -13.15 -14.01 -0.58
C SER A 99 -11.64 -13.90 -0.47
N ASP A 100 -11.10 -12.70 -0.69
CA ASP A 100 -9.66 -12.43 -0.66
C ASP A 100 -9.13 -12.58 0.76
N ILE A 101 -9.85 -12.03 1.74
CA ILE A 101 -9.51 -12.16 3.15
C ILE A 101 -9.45 -13.63 3.56
N ARG A 102 -10.43 -14.46 3.15
CA ARG A 102 -10.41 -15.91 3.45
C ARG A 102 -9.24 -16.62 2.78
N LEU A 103 -9.00 -16.33 1.49
CA LEU A 103 -7.88 -16.89 0.73
C LEU A 103 -6.54 -16.57 1.39
N LEU A 104 -6.29 -15.28 1.66
CA LEU A 104 -5.05 -14.79 2.26
C LEU A 104 -4.88 -15.29 3.69
N THR A 105 -5.94 -15.28 4.51
CA THR A 105 -5.89 -15.81 5.88
C THR A 105 -5.46 -17.26 5.89
N ARG A 106 -6.03 -18.10 5.01
CA ARG A 106 -5.66 -19.50 4.90
C ARG A 106 -4.19 -19.66 4.49
N ALA A 107 -3.79 -19.06 3.37
CA ALA A 107 -2.43 -19.18 2.86
C ALA A 107 -1.36 -18.68 3.85
N ILE A 108 -1.64 -17.57 4.55
CA ILE A 108 -0.73 -17.00 5.55
C ILE A 108 -0.69 -17.86 6.81
N SER A 109 -1.83 -18.38 7.26
CA SER A 109 -1.87 -19.27 8.43
C SER A 109 -1.06 -20.56 8.21
N ASP A 110 -1.07 -21.10 6.99
CA ASP A 110 -0.30 -22.28 6.60
C ASP A 110 1.22 -22.06 6.72
N LEU A 111 1.70 -20.81 6.70
CA LEU A 111 3.11 -20.47 6.93
C LEU A 111 3.52 -20.61 8.42
N GLY A 112 2.58 -20.66 9.35
CA GLY A 112 2.84 -20.85 10.79
C GLY A 112 3.65 -19.74 11.46
N LEU A 113 3.63 -18.51 10.91
CA LEU A 113 4.43 -17.39 11.40
C LEU A 113 3.93 -16.84 12.75
N ALA A 114 2.67 -17.04 13.09
CA ALA A 114 2.09 -16.65 14.37
C ALA A 114 1.07 -17.68 14.84
N ARG A 115 0.66 -17.60 16.09
CA ARG A 115 -0.39 -18.46 16.67
C ARG A 115 -1.77 -18.02 16.21
N GLU A 116 -1.96 -16.71 16.08
CA GLU A 116 -3.18 -16.09 15.58
C GLU A 116 -2.86 -15.21 14.38
N THR A 117 -3.67 -15.30 13.33
CA THR A 117 -3.51 -14.54 12.08
C THR A 117 -4.74 -13.68 11.84
N VAL A 118 -4.53 -12.37 11.67
CA VAL A 118 -5.56 -11.39 11.32
C VAL A 118 -5.18 -10.76 10.00
N VAL A 119 -6.06 -10.83 9.00
CA VAL A 119 -5.88 -10.19 7.69
C VAL A 119 -6.90 -9.09 7.50
N LEU A 120 -6.44 -7.91 7.16
CA LEU A 120 -7.22 -6.70 6.93
C LEU A 120 -6.78 -6.06 5.60
N ASN A 121 -7.60 -5.17 5.07
CA ASN A 121 -7.18 -4.30 3.98
C ASN A 121 -6.13 -3.29 4.47
N ASP A 122 -5.20 -2.89 3.59
CA ASP A 122 -4.10 -1.97 3.89
C ASP A 122 -4.55 -0.59 4.41
N THR A 123 -5.76 -0.15 4.06
CA THR A 123 -6.34 1.11 4.57
C THR A 123 -6.43 1.15 6.10
N PHE A 124 -6.62 0.00 6.77
CA PHE A 124 -6.70 -0.05 8.22
C PHE A 124 -5.34 0.20 8.91
N ALA A 125 -4.22 -0.16 8.28
CA ALA A 125 -2.89 0.24 8.76
C ALA A 125 -2.74 1.76 8.72
N ALA A 126 -3.12 2.39 7.61
CA ALA A 126 -3.08 3.84 7.46
C ALA A 126 -4.00 4.53 8.48
N LEU A 127 -5.21 4.01 8.69
CA LEU A 127 -6.12 4.53 9.72
C LEU A 127 -5.47 4.47 11.11
N ARG A 128 -4.88 3.33 11.47
CA ARG A 128 -4.24 3.13 12.78
C ARG A 128 -3.00 4.00 12.97
N ALA A 129 -2.22 4.23 11.92
CA ALA A 129 -1.06 5.12 11.96
C ALA A 129 -1.45 6.59 12.21
N GLY A 130 -2.64 6.99 11.77
CA GLY A 130 -3.11 8.37 11.88
C GLY A 130 -3.89 8.71 13.14
N THR A 131 -4.37 7.73 13.90
CA THR A 131 -5.14 7.96 15.12
C THR A 131 -4.82 6.96 16.22
N HIS A 132 -4.82 7.43 17.48
CA HIS A 132 -4.75 6.56 18.65
C HIS A 132 -6.12 6.02 19.08
N ARG A 133 -7.21 6.56 18.50
CA ARG A 133 -8.57 6.11 18.80
C ARG A 133 -8.88 4.81 18.09
N PRO A 134 -9.73 3.94 18.64
CA PRO A 134 -10.17 2.71 17.97
C PRO A 134 -11.14 2.95 16.81
N TRP A 135 -11.49 4.21 16.50
CA TRP A 135 -12.41 4.63 15.45
C TRP A 135 -11.88 5.84 14.68
N GLY A 136 -12.38 6.05 13.48
CA GLY A 136 -12.00 7.17 12.62
C GLY A 136 -12.26 6.90 11.15
N VAL A 137 -11.86 7.84 10.30
CA VAL A 137 -11.94 7.74 8.83
C VAL A 137 -10.55 7.97 8.26
N VAL A 138 -10.17 7.17 7.28
CA VAL A 138 -8.98 7.38 6.45
C VAL A 138 -9.38 7.50 4.99
N LEU A 139 -8.74 8.43 4.28
CA LEU A 139 -8.79 8.53 2.83
C LEU A 139 -7.36 8.52 2.30
N ILE A 140 -7.06 7.58 1.42
CA ILE A 140 -5.76 7.43 0.78
C ILE A 140 -5.90 7.87 -0.68
N CYS A 141 -5.06 8.80 -1.10
CA CYS A 141 -4.97 9.26 -2.48
C CYS A 141 -3.54 9.02 -2.98
N GLY A 142 -3.35 7.91 -3.68
CA GLY A 142 -2.06 7.47 -4.23
C GLY A 142 -2.15 7.31 -5.76
N GLN A 143 -1.88 6.13 -6.28
CA GLN A 143 -2.13 5.78 -7.69
C GLN A 143 -3.63 5.82 -8.02
N GLY A 144 -4.46 5.28 -7.12
CA GLY A 144 -5.90 5.42 -7.08
C GLY A 144 -6.34 6.14 -5.81
N ILE A 145 -7.62 6.02 -5.49
CA ILE A 145 -8.21 6.48 -4.25
C ILE A 145 -8.77 5.29 -3.48
N ASN A 146 -8.59 5.27 -2.17
CA ASN A 146 -9.16 4.26 -1.29
C ASN A 146 -9.56 4.91 0.04
N GLY A 147 -10.53 4.34 0.74
CA GLY A 147 -10.96 4.86 2.02
C GLY A 147 -11.61 3.82 2.89
N ALA A 148 -11.40 3.96 4.19
CA ALA A 148 -12.02 3.12 5.20
C ALA A 148 -12.44 3.94 6.41
N ALA A 149 -13.43 3.44 7.12
CA ALA A 149 -13.92 4.02 8.36
C ALA A 149 -14.17 2.92 9.38
N ILE A 150 -13.93 3.25 10.65
CA ILE A 150 -14.37 2.50 11.82
C ILE A 150 -15.21 3.45 12.67
N ALA A 151 -16.44 3.08 12.95
CA ALA A 151 -17.35 3.86 13.81
C ALA A 151 -17.04 3.59 15.30
N PRO A 152 -17.49 4.48 16.23
CA PRO A 152 -17.30 4.25 17.68
C PRO A 152 -17.88 2.93 18.21
N ASP A 153 -18.89 2.40 17.54
CA ASP A 153 -19.53 1.11 17.87
C ASP A 153 -18.84 -0.11 17.20
N GLY A 154 -17.71 0.12 16.51
CA GLY A 154 -16.93 -0.92 15.84
C GLY A 154 -17.40 -1.28 14.43
N ARG A 155 -18.50 -0.74 13.92
CA ARG A 155 -18.91 -0.94 12.53
C ARG A 155 -17.88 -0.38 11.58
N THR A 156 -17.61 -1.09 10.49
CA THR A 156 -16.64 -0.68 9.47
C THR A 156 -17.36 -0.34 8.17
N ALA A 157 -16.77 0.58 7.41
CA ALA A 157 -17.20 0.91 6.06
C ALA A 157 -15.97 1.11 5.16
N ARG A 158 -16.08 0.70 3.92
CA ARG A 158 -15.12 0.88 2.83
C ARG A 158 -15.88 1.07 1.53
N PHE A 159 -15.27 1.76 0.55
CA PHE A 159 -15.65 1.62 -0.86
C PHE A 159 -14.67 0.68 -1.57
N ASP A 160 -15.05 0.15 -2.72
CA ASP A 160 -14.34 -0.96 -3.37
C ASP A 160 -12.93 -0.60 -3.86
N ALA A 161 -12.69 0.68 -4.19
CA ALA A 161 -11.41 1.21 -4.63
C ALA A 161 -10.87 0.56 -5.93
N LEU A 162 -11.78 0.17 -6.84
CA LEU A 162 -11.45 -0.41 -8.14
C LEU A 162 -11.36 0.64 -9.27
N GLY A 163 -11.28 1.91 -8.90
CA GLY A 163 -11.25 3.03 -9.85
C GLY A 163 -12.59 3.24 -10.55
N MET A 164 -12.57 3.47 -11.86
CA MET A 164 -13.79 3.78 -12.62
C MET A 164 -14.84 2.65 -12.61
N ILE A 165 -14.42 1.40 -12.38
CA ILE A 165 -15.33 0.25 -12.29
C ILE A 165 -16.30 0.39 -11.12
N SER A 166 -15.80 0.90 -9.99
CA SER A 166 -16.58 1.16 -8.77
C SER A 166 -16.98 2.63 -8.60
N GLY A 167 -16.68 3.47 -9.59
CA GLY A 167 -16.98 4.90 -9.54
C GLY A 167 -16.02 5.72 -8.66
N ASP A 168 -14.88 5.17 -8.29
CA ASP A 168 -13.90 5.82 -7.42
C ASP A 168 -12.94 6.66 -8.26
N TRP A 169 -13.37 7.86 -8.61
CA TRP A 169 -12.55 8.78 -9.36
C TRP A 169 -11.54 9.50 -8.44
N GLY A 170 -10.25 9.37 -8.73
CA GLY A 170 -9.20 10.04 -7.97
C GLY A 170 -7.83 9.33 -8.10
N GLY A 171 -6.85 9.90 -7.42
CA GLY A 171 -5.48 9.42 -7.48
C GLY A 171 -4.72 9.87 -8.73
N ALA A 172 -3.44 9.49 -8.82
CA ALA A 172 -2.54 9.93 -9.88
C ALA A 172 -3.01 9.50 -11.28
N ARG A 173 -3.62 8.31 -11.38
CA ARG A 173 -4.13 7.79 -12.64
C ARG A 173 -5.25 8.67 -13.19
N ALA A 174 -6.31 8.88 -12.41
CA ALA A 174 -7.45 9.70 -12.85
C ALA A 174 -7.05 11.14 -13.19
N VAL A 175 -6.13 11.72 -12.40
CA VAL A 175 -5.59 13.08 -12.67
C VAL A 175 -4.78 13.11 -13.95
N GLY A 176 -3.92 12.11 -14.20
CA GLY A 176 -3.13 12.00 -15.43
C GLY A 176 -3.99 11.86 -16.68
N GLU A 177 -4.98 10.97 -16.64
CA GLU A 177 -5.95 10.76 -17.73
C GLU A 177 -6.78 12.03 -17.98
N ALA A 178 -7.26 12.70 -16.94
CA ALA A 178 -8.01 13.95 -17.05
C ALA A 178 -7.15 15.09 -17.62
N GLY A 179 -5.89 15.17 -17.21
CA GLY A 179 -4.93 16.14 -17.74
C GLY A 179 -4.67 15.96 -19.23
N LEU A 180 -4.45 14.71 -19.68
CA LEU A 180 -4.33 14.40 -21.11
C LEU A 180 -5.62 14.70 -21.87
N ALA A 181 -6.77 14.29 -21.34
CA ALA A 181 -8.06 14.56 -21.95
C ALA A 181 -8.30 16.06 -22.11
N ALA A 182 -8.01 16.88 -21.12
CA ALA A 182 -8.11 18.34 -21.19
C ALA A 182 -7.20 18.92 -22.28
N ALA A 183 -5.94 18.46 -22.37
CA ALA A 183 -4.99 18.89 -23.38
C ALA A 183 -5.45 18.54 -24.81
N VAL A 184 -5.99 17.33 -25.01
CA VAL A 184 -6.51 16.89 -26.32
C VAL A 184 -7.75 17.67 -26.71
N ARG A 185 -8.70 17.84 -25.76
CA ARG A 185 -9.96 18.57 -26.01
C ARG A 185 -9.75 20.05 -26.29
N ALA A 186 -8.75 20.68 -25.67
CA ALA A 186 -8.37 22.06 -26.00
C ALA A 186 -7.84 22.16 -27.43
N ARG A 187 -6.96 21.24 -27.84
CA ARG A 187 -6.37 21.21 -29.18
C ARG A 187 -7.39 21.04 -30.30
N ASP A 188 -8.41 20.21 -30.10
CA ASP A 188 -9.40 19.87 -31.13
C ASP A 188 -10.73 20.64 -30.99
N GLY A 189 -10.79 21.62 -30.10
CA GLY A 189 -11.95 22.51 -29.92
C GLY A 189 -13.13 21.90 -29.15
N ARG A 190 -13.02 20.70 -28.62
CA ARG A 190 -14.07 20.07 -27.79
C ARG A 190 -14.08 20.54 -26.34
N GLY A 191 -13.08 21.30 -25.90
CA GLY A 191 -12.94 21.82 -24.55
C GLY A 191 -12.34 23.24 -24.52
N PRO A 192 -12.34 23.86 -23.32
CA PRO A 192 -11.77 25.19 -23.17
C PRO A 192 -10.25 25.20 -23.42
N ALA A 193 -9.69 26.33 -23.83
CA ALA A 193 -8.25 26.50 -23.91
C ALA A 193 -7.58 26.28 -22.56
N THR A 194 -6.46 25.59 -22.55
CA THR A 194 -5.70 25.29 -21.32
C THR A 194 -4.20 25.23 -21.61
N THR A 195 -3.39 25.61 -20.62
CA THR A 195 -1.94 25.46 -20.68
C THR A 195 -1.48 24.00 -20.73
N LEU A 196 -2.33 23.05 -20.34
CA LEU A 196 -2.07 21.61 -20.40
C LEU A 196 -1.82 21.14 -21.84
N GLU A 197 -2.41 21.80 -22.85
CA GLU A 197 -2.14 21.49 -24.26
C GLU A 197 -0.65 21.55 -24.61
N ARG A 198 0.09 22.46 -23.96
CA ARG A 198 1.54 22.62 -24.11
C ARG A 198 2.33 21.79 -23.07
N LEU A 199 1.92 21.81 -21.81
CA LEU A 199 2.69 21.24 -20.70
C LEU A 199 2.69 19.69 -20.74
N VAL A 200 1.55 19.08 -21.06
CA VAL A 200 1.42 17.62 -21.09
C VAL A 200 2.36 17.00 -22.14
N PRO A 201 2.31 17.38 -23.43
CA PRO A 201 3.24 16.80 -24.40
C PRO A 201 4.70 17.15 -24.12
N ALA A 202 5.00 18.34 -23.60
CA ALA A 202 6.36 18.73 -23.24
C ALA A 202 6.96 17.81 -22.17
N HIS A 203 6.16 17.40 -21.17
CA HIS A 203 6.58 16.45 -20.17
C HIS A 203 6.99 15.09 -20.78
N PHE A 204 6.24 14.60 -21.76
CA PHE A 204 6.56 13.36 -22.48
C PHE A 204 7.61 13.53 -23.57
N LYS A 205 8.17 14.74 -23.74
CA LYS A 205 9.13 15.09 -24.79
C LYS A 205 8.60 14.81 -26.20
N VAL A 206 7.31 15.06 -26.40
CA VAL A 206 6.66 14.97 -27.71
C VAL A 206 6.13 16.35 -28.14
N ARG A 207 5.97 16.55 -29.44
CA ARG A 207 5.68 17.89 -30.02
C ARG A 207 4.27 18.40 -29.77
N SER A 208 3.28 17.56 -29.49
CA SER A 208 1.89 17.94 -29.29
C SER A 208 1.06 16.90 -28.58
N ALA A 209 -0.10 17.28 -28.05
CA ALA A 209 -1.05 16.35 -27.44
C ALA A 209 -1.48 15.24 -28.40
N GLY A 210 -1.67 15.53 -29.69
CA GLY A 210 -1.98 14.52 -30.70
C GLY A 210 -0.81 13.57 -31.01
N ALA A 211 0.43 14.03 -30.91
CA ALA A 211 1.59 13.14 -31.00
C ALA A 211 1.68 12.21 -29.78
N LEU A 212 1.31 12.71 -28.59
CA LEU A 212 1.25 11.90 -27.36
C LEU A 212 0.17 10.82 -27.45
N THR A 213 -1.05 11.19 -27.83
CA THR A 213 -2.16 10.21 -27.95
C THR A 213 -1.83 9.13 -28.98
N ARG A 214 -1.20 9.51 -30.10
CA ARG A 214 -0.75 8.53 -31.09
C ARG A 214 0.35 7.60 -30.54
N ALA A 215 1.29 8.15 -29.76
CA ALA A 215 2.36 7.36 -29.17
C ALA A 215 1.84 6.37 -28.10
N LEU A 216 0.85 6.76 -27.30
CA LEU A 216 0.12 5.91 -26.37
C LEU A 216 -0.66 4.82 -27.11
N TYR A 217 -1.45 5.21 -28.13
CA TYR A 217 -2.23 4.27 -28.94
C TYR A 217 -1.36 3.20 -29.63
N LEU A 218 -0.15 3.55 -30.05
CA LEU A 218 0.81 2.63 -30.65
C LEU A 218 1.74 1.97 -29.62
N GLU A 219 1.45 2.08 -28.33
CA GLU A 219 2.22 1.52 -27.21
C GLU A 219 3.72 1.90 -27.21
N ARG A 220 4.09 2.99 -27.91
CA ARG A 220 5.45 3.54 -27.91
C ARG A 220 5.79 4.26 -26.63
N ILE A 221 4.77 4.73 -25.93
CA ILE A 221 4.82 5.25 -24.57
C ILE A 221 3.85 4.39 -23.77
N PRO A 222 4.32 3.66 -22.75
CA PRO A 222 3.45 2.86 -21.91
C PRO A 222 2.40 3.75 -21.19
N GLU A 223 1.17 3.29 -21.11
CA GLU A 223 0.06 4.02 -20.48
C GLU A 223 0.32 4.29 -18.99
N GLU A 224 1.05 3.40 -18.33
CA GLU A 224 1.46 3.56 -16.92
C GLU A 224 2.29 4.83 -16.69
N ARG A 225 2.92 5.38 -17.73
CA ARG A 225 3.63 6.67 -17.63
C ARG A 225 2.68 7.85 -17.43
N LEU A 226 1.41 7.74 -17.77
CA LEU A 226 0.39 8.74 -17.42
C LEU A 226 0.17 8.81 -15.90
N THR A 227 0.47 7.74 -15.19
CA THR A 227 0.21 7.59 -13.76
C THR A 227 1.47 7.77 -12.90
N ASN A 228 2.63 7.97 -13.51
CA ASN A 228 3.89 8.08 -12.78
C ASN A 228 3.94 9.40 -12.00
N ARG A 229 4.15 9.32 -10.67
CA ARG A 229 4.21 10.45 -9.74
C ARG A 229 5.14 11.59 -10.17
N ARG A 230 6.20 11.30 -10.90
CA ARG A 230 7.16 12.28 -11.41
C ARG A 230 6.65 13.04 -12.66
N THR A 231 5.49 12.63 -13.19
CA THR A 231 5.11 13.03 -14.56
C THR A 231 4.33 14.34 -14.64
N TYR A 232 3.36 14.60 -13.75
CA TYR A 232 2.46 15.74 -13.87
C TYR A 232 2.49 16.74 -12.72
N LEU A 233 3.01 16.34 -11.57
CA LEU A 233 2.80 17.07 -10.33
C LEU A 233 4.09 17.60 -9.68
N ASP A 234 5.25 17.37 -10.30
CA ASP A 234 6.52 17.88 -9.79
C ASP A 234 6.56 19.41 -9.64
N PRO A 235 5.93 20.22 -10.53
CA PRO A 235 5.83 21.65 -10.30
C PRO A 235 4.83 22.07 -9.23
N LEU A 236 3.90 21.19 -8.83
CA LEU A 236 2.80 21.54 -7.92
C LEU A 236 2.85 20.81 -6.57
N ASN A 237 3.80 19.92 -6.36
CA ASN A 237 4.02 19.20 -5.10
C ASN A 237 2.74 18.54 -4.50
N PHE A 238 1.79 18.12 -5.36
CA PHE A 238 0.46 17.67 -4.96
C PHE A 238 0.32 16.15 -4.84
N ALA A 239 1.37 15.37 -5.09
CA ALA A 239 1.34 13.92 -4.96
C ALA A 239 1.98 13.44 -3.65
N THR A 240 1.63 14.05 -2.56
CA THR A 240 1.77 13.43 -1.25
C THR A 240 0.54 12.56 -1.00
N ASN A 241 0.72 11.33 -0.55
CA ASN A 241 -0.37 10.53 -0.05
C ASN A 241 -0.95 11.26 1.17
N PHE A 242 -2.16 11.80 1.02
CA PHE A 242 -2.86 12.43 2.12
C PHE A 242 -3.67 11.37 2.84
N ALA A 243 -3.41 11.18 4.12
CA ALA A 243 -4.35 10.54 5.01
C ALA A 243 -5.11 11.64 5.77
N LEU A 244 -6.39 11.78 5.50
CA LEU A 244 -7.29 12.70 6.21
C LEU A 244 -7.90 11.97 7.40
N PHE A 245 -7.67 12.48 8.60
CA PHE A 245 -8.22 11.94 9.84
C PHE A 245 -9.23 12.92 10.44
N ARG A 246 -10.40 12.42 10.75
CA ARG A 246 -11.41 13.17 11.52
C ARG A 246 -11.61 12.50 12.87
N ASP A 247 -11.21 13.16 13.94
CA ASP A 247 -11.29 12.56 15.26
C ASP A 247 -12.30 13.26 16.22
N THR A 248 -12.66 14.52 16.05
CA THR A 248 -13.53 15.26 16.99
C THR A 248 -14.38 16.34 16.33
N GLY A 249 -14.99 16.10 15.19
CA GLY A 249 -15.71 17.16 14.49
C GLY A 249 -14.82 18.21 13.80
N THR A 250 -13.53 18.28 14.15
CA THR A 250 -12.53 19.12 13.51
C THR A 250 -11.70 18.28 12.53
N LEU A 251 -11.55 18.75 11.30
CA LEU A 251 -10.73 18.11 10.27
C LEU A 251 -9.25 18.37 10.61
N HIS A 252 -8.56 17.38 11.15
CA HIS A 252 -7.11 17.45 11.28
C HIS A 252 -6.48 16.79 10.06
N THR A 253 -5.86 17.59 9.21
CA THR A 253 -5.06 17.09 8.09
C THR A 253 -3.67 16.76 8.62
N ARG A 254 -3.37 15.48 8.82
CA ARG A 254 -1.99 15.03 9.00
C ARG A 254 -1.49 14.51 7.66
N LEU A 255 -0.47 15.15 7.10
CA LEU A 255 0.31 14.58 6.01
C LEU A 255 1.10 13.41 6.57
N VAL A 256 0.66 12.18 6.29
CA VAL A 256 1.49 10.99 6.45
C VAL A 256 2.05 10.67 5.07
N THR A 257 3.31 10.98 4.85
CA THR A 257 4.01 10.54 3.64
C THR A 257 4.26 9.04 3.79
N VAL A 258 3.45 8.24 3.14
CA VAL A 258 3.73 6.81 2.97
C VAL A 258 4.62 6.69 1.74
N ASN A 259 5.92 6.57 1.96
CA ASN A 259 6.91 6.34 0.90
C ASN A 259 6.88 4.89 0.42
#